data_e061a643a8bdf306f2e05c467bf26dca
#
_entry.id   e061a643a8bdf306f2e05c467bf26dca
#
_cell.length_a   1.000
_cell.length_b   1.000
_cell.length_c   1.000
_cell.angle_alpha   90.00
_cell.angle_beta   90.00
_cell.angle_gamma   90.00
#
_symmetry.space_group_name_H-M   'P 1'
#
loop_
_entity.id
_entity.type
_entity.pdbx_description
1 polymer ?
#
loop_
_entity_poly.entity_id
_entity_poly.type
_entity_poly.pdbx_seq_one_letter_code
_entity_poly.pdbx_strand_id
1 'polypeptide(L)'
;DRVLPFHDEHGIPLCRVLTDRGSEYCGNPERHEYELYLAIEDIDHSRTKTKSPQTNGICERFHKTMLDEFYRVAFRKKLYRSLAELQADLDQWLRQYNEVRTHQGRWCYGKTPMQTFLDSLPMAREKLIDQQSQPVAVAC
;
A
#
# COMPACT_ATOMS: atom_id res chain seq x y z
N ASP A 1 5.89 -8.80 4.91
CA ASP A 1 7.33 -9.07 4.77
C ASP A 1 8.10 -7.97 4.01
N ARG A 2 7.44 -7.10 3.24
CA ARG A 2 8.11 -6.02 2.49
C ARG A 2 7.65 -4.63 2.92
N VAL A 3 6.39 -4.47 3.29
CA VAL A 3 5.79 -3.15 3.58
C VAL A 3 6.29 -2.60 4.90
N LEU A 4 6.27 -3.39 5.98
CA LEU A 4 6.76 -2.95 7.28
C LEU A 4 8.24 -2.60 7.25
N PRO A 5 9.16 -3.47 6.76
CA PRO A 5 10.57 -3.11 6.64
C PRO A 5 10.81 -1.83 5.83
N PHE A 6 10.05 -1.61 4.76
CA PHE A 6 10.14 -0.37 3.98
C PHE A 6 9.78 0.87 4.80
N HIS A 7 8.73 0.81 5.60
CA HIS A 7 8.33 1.90 6.49
C HIS A 7 9.35 2.14 7.61
N ASP A 8 9.87 1.07 8.20
CA ASP A 8 10.90 1.12 9.24
C ASP A 8 12.19 1.76 8.72
N GLU A 9 12.63 1.38 7.51
CA GLU A 9 13.80 1.95 6.85
C GLU A 9 13.69 3.47 6.64
N HIS A 10 12.47 3.97 6.42
CA HIS A 10 12.21 5.40 6.26
C HIS A 10 11.84 6.11 7.58
N GLY A 11 11.84 5.40 8.69
CA GLY A 11 11.57 5.94 10.02
C GLY A 11 10.17 6.52 10.17
N ILE A 12 9.17 5.88 9.54
CA ILE A 12 7.77 6.27 9.63
C ILE A 12 6.89 5.03 9.83
N PRO A 13 6.06 4.96 10.89
CA PRO A 13 5.23 3.80 11.16
C PRO A 13 4.11 3.65 10.12
N LEU A 14 3.75 2.41 9.81
CA LEU A 14 2.53 2.10 9.09
C LEU A 14 1.35 2.10 10.07
N CYS A 15 0.62 3.21 10.14
CA CYS A 15 -0.44 3.38 11.14
C CYS A 15 -1.76 2.72 10.74
N ARG A 16 -2.05 2.58 9.44
CA ARG A 16 -3.37 2.11 8.97
C ARG A 16 -3.29 1.45 7.62
N VAL A 17 -4.06 0.37 7.45
CA VAL A 17 -4.30 -0.30 6.17
C VAL A 17 -5.77 -0.19 5.80
N LEU A 18 -6.06 0.16 4.55
CA LEU A 18 -7.39 0.17 3.98
C LEU A 18 -7.53 -1.00 3.01
N THR A 19 -8.48 -1.90 3.26
CA THR A 19 -8.80 -3.01 2.36
C THR A 19 -10.25 -2.93 1.89
N ASP A 20 -10.59 -3.73 0.90
CA ASP A 20 -11.98 -4.04 0.62
C ASP A 20 -12.56 -5.01 1.68
N ARG A 21 -13.71 -5.59 1.39
CA ARG A 21 -14.38 -6.55 2.29
C ARG A 21 -14.21 -8.00 1.86
N GLY A 22 -13.17 -8.29 1.08
CA GLY A 22 -12.83 -9.65 0.67
C GLY A 22 -12.60 -10.56 1.89
N SER A 23 -12.93 -11.83 1.76
CA SER A 23 -12.75 -12.82 2.83
C SER A 23 -11.27 -13.03 3.20
N GLU A 24 -10.36 -12.67 2.30
CA GLU A 24 -8.91 -12.68 2.53
C GLU A 24 -8.43 -11.61 3.52
N TYR A 25 -9.22 -10.55 3.74
CA TYR A 25 -8.89 -9.45 4.65
C TYR A 25 -9.84 -9.32 5.83
N CYS A 26 -11.03 -9.91 5.73
CA CYS A 26 -12.09 -9.73 6.69
C CYS A 26 -12.67 -11.07 7.12
N GLY A 27 -12.62 -11.34 8.41
CA GLY A 27 -13.18 -12.54 9.00
C GLY A 27 -13.52 -12.31 10.48
N ASN A 28 -13.63 -13.40 11.25
CA ASN A 28 -13.73 -13.29 12.70
C ASN A 28 -12.39 -12.76 13.25
N PRO A 29 -12.35 -11.58 13.90
CA PRO A 29 -11.11 -10.97 14.39
C PRO A 29 -10.25 -11.88 15.27
N GLU A 30 -10.86 -12.78 16.01
CA GLU A 30 -10.16 -13.70 16.92
C GLU A 30 -9.51 -14.91 16.21
N ARG A 31 -9.83 -15.14 14.94
CA ARG A 31 -9.39 -16.33 14.20
C ARG A 31 -8.83 -16.03 12.81
N HIS A 32 -8.92 -14.79 12.37
CA HIS A 32 -8.47 -14.40 11.04
C HIS A 32 -7.00 -13.96 11.09
N GLU A 33 -6.12 -14.72 10.47
CA GLU A 33 -4.67 -14.51 10.53
C GLU A 33 -4.24 -13.08 10.15
N TYR A 34 -4.86 -12.49 9.14
CA TYR A 34 -4.57 -11.12 8.71
C TYR A 34 -4.96 -10.09 9.77
N GLU A 35 -6.14 -10.22 10.38
CA GLU A 35 -6.60 -9.34 11.46
C GLU A 35 -5.73 -9.45 12.70
N LEU A 36 -5.36 -10.69 13.08
CA LEU A 36 -4.45 -10.95 14.20
C LEU A 36 -3.06 -10.34 13.95
N TYR A 37 -2.53 -10.48 12.73
CA TYR A 37 -1.25 -9.90 12.37
C TYR A 37 -1.25 -8.37 12.50
N LEU A 38 -2.27 -7.68 11.97
CA LEU A 38 -2.38 -6.23 12.09
C LEU A 38 -2.53 -5.78 13.55
N ALA A 39 -3.26 -6.54 14.37
CA ALA A 39 -3.40 -6.25 15.80
C ALA A 39 -2.08 -6.41 16.56
N ILE A 40 -1.25 -7.41 16.23
CA ILE A 40 0.08 -7.61 16.83
C ILE A 40 1.02 -6.45 16.48
N GLU A 41 0.95 -5.96 15.25
CA GLU A 41 1.80 -4.86 14.76
C GLU A 41 1.23 -3.46 15.09
N ASP A 42 0.14 -3.40 15.85
CA ASP A 42 -0.56 -2.15 16.24
C ASP A 42 -0.97 -1.30 15.01
N ILE A 43 -1.45 -1.96 13.97
CA ILE A 43 -1.88 -1.33 12.72
C ILE A 43 -3.39 -1.31 12.64
N ASP A 44 -3.98 -0.13 12.53
CA ASP A 44 -5.41 0.05 12.29
C ASP A 44 -5.86 -0.60 10.99
N HIS A 45 -6.95 -1.36 11.03
CA HIS A 45 -7.58 -1.91 9.84
C HIS A 45 -8.89 -1.18 9.51
N SER A 46 -8.89 -0.46 8.41
CA SER A 46 -10.07 0.20 7.86
C SER A 46 -10.60 -0.57 6.65
N ARG A 47 -11.92 -0.58 6.49
CA ARG A 47 -12.58 -1.26 5.38
C ARG A 47 -13.33 -0.27 4.51
N THR A 48 -13.35 -0.50 3.20
CA THR A 48 -14.12 0.32 2.27
C THR A 48 -15.61 0.24 2.60
N LYS A 49 -16.32 1.37 2.42
CA LYS A 49 -17.77 1.40 2.61
C LYS A 49 -18.46 0.52 1.57
N THR A 50 -19.48 -0.21 2.00
CA THR A 50 -20.32 -1.01 1.09
C THR A 50 -20.93 -0.07 0.04
N LYS A 51 -20.87 -0.46 -1.23
CA LYS A 51 -21.39 0.31 -2.39
C LYS A 51 -20.72 1.68 -2.62
N SER A 52 -19.49 1.88 -2.16
CA SER A 52 -18.69 3.08 -2.42
C SER A 52 -17.42 2.74 -3.21
N PRO A 53 -17.50 2.53 -4.53
CA PRO A 53 -16.34 2.13 -5.35
C PRO A 53 -15.21 3.17 -5.36
N GLN A 54 -15.51 4.42 -5.05
CA GLN A 54 -14.54 5.53 -5.06
C GLN A 54 -13.43 5.37 -4.00
N THR A 55 -13.67 4.65 -2.92
CA THR A 55 -12.72 4.49 -1.81
C THR A 55 -11.54 3.58 -2.16
N ASN A 56 -11.66 2.71 -3.15
CA ASN A 56 -10.62 1.79 -3.61
C ASN A 56 -10.05 2.13 -5.00
N GLY A 57 -10.45 3.26 -5.58
CA GLY A 57 -10.14 3.63 -6.96
C GLY A 57 -8.64 3.76 -7.28
N ILE A 58 -7.79 4.07 -6.29
CA ILE A 58 -6.33 4.14 -6.49
C ILE A 58 -5.78 2.73 -6.67
N CYS A 59 -6.17 1.79 -5.82
CA CYS A 59 -5.75 0.40 -5.87
C CYS A 59 -6.24 -0.28 -7.15
N GLU A 60 -7.51 -0.10 -7.50
CA GLU A 60 -8.10 -0.63 -8.74
C GLU A 60 -7.38 -0.11 -9.99
N ARG A 61 -7.06 1.18 -10.03
CA ARG A 61 -6.31 1.78 -11.14
C ARG A 61 -4.90 1.21 -11.24
N PHE A 62 -4.23 1.02 -10.11
CA PHE A 62 -2.90 0.40 -10.07
C PHE A 62 -2.97 -1.04 -10.58
N HIS A 63 -3.93 -1.85 -10.12
CA HIS A 63 -4.12 -3.22 -10.60
C HIS A 63 -4.39 -3.29 -12.10
N LYS A 64 -5.23 -2.38 -12.62
CA LYS A 64 -5.48 -2.29 -14.07
C LYS A 64 -4.20 -1.95 -14.83
N THR A 65 -3.43 -0.99 -14.36
CA THR A 65 -2.14 -0.62 -14.97
C THR A 65 -1.16 -1.80 -14.97
N MET A 66 -1.04 -2.50 -13.85
CA MET A 66 -0.19 -3.68 -13.73
C MET A 66 -0.64 -4.82 -14.66
N LEU A 67 -1.95 -5.05 -14.78
CA LEU A 67 -2.50 -6.03 -15.70
C LEU A 67 -2.18 -5.68 -17.16
N ASP A 68 -2.38 -4.44 -17.55
CA ASP A 68 -2.23 -4.00 -18.96
C ASP A 68 -0.75 -3.86 -19.36
N GLU A 69 0.10 -3.32 -18.49
CA GLU A 69 1.48 -2.99 -18.83
C GLU A 69 2.48 -4.10 -18.46
N PHE A 70 2.18 -4.91 -17.46
CA PHE A 70 3.06 -6.01 -17.05
C PHE A 70 2.51 -7.37 -17.45
N TYR A 71 1.42 -7.85 -16.88
CA TYR A 71 0.98 -9.23 -17.08
C TYR A 71 0.65 -9.57 -18.54
N ARG A 72 -0.15 -8.73 -19.21
CA ARG A 72 -0.50 -8.97 -20.62
C ARG A 72 0.70 -8.93 -21.55
N VAL A 73 1.71 -8.14 -21.23
CA VAL A 73 2.94 -8.05 -22.02
C VAL A 73 3.89 -9.21 -21.70
N ALA A 74 4.12 -9.47 -20.42
CA ALA A 74 5.02 -10.51 -19.96
C ALA A 74 4.62 -11.91 -20.45
N PHE A 75 3.35 -12.28 -20.29
CA PHE A 75 2.85 -13.61 -20.72
C PHE A 75 2.78 -13.80 -22.24
N ARG A 76 2.84 -12.72 -23.03
CA ARG A 76 2.99 -12.83 -24.49
C ARG A 76 4.43 -13.02 -24.95
N LYS A 77 5.38 -12.52 -24.16
CA LYS A 77 6.80 -12.47 -24.54
C LYS A 77 7.62 -13.58 -23.93
N LYS A 78 7.21 -14.12 -22.78
CA LYS A 78 8.00 -15.06 -21.99
C LYS A 78 7.13 -16.16 -21.40
N LEU A 79 7.60 -17.39 -21.48
CA LEU A 79 7.03 -18.50 -20.74
C LEU A 79 7.77 -18.61 -19.40
N TYR A 80 7.07 -18.34 -18.31
CA TYR A 80 7.61 -18.45 -16.95
C TYR A 80 7.62 -19.91 -16.50
N ARG A 81 8.75 -20.38 -16.01
CA ARG A 81 8.92 -21.74 -15.51
C ARG A 81 8.77 -21.83 -14.00
N SER A 82 8.83 -20.71 -13.30
CA SER A 82 8.65 -20.65 -11.85
C SER A 82 8.04 -19.31 -11.42
N LEU A 83 7.46 -19.30 -10.22
CA LEU A 83 6.98 -18.08 -9.58
C LEU A 83 8.13 -17.09 -9.29
N ALA A 84 9.32 -17.60 -9.01
CA ALA A 84 10.50 -16.78 -8.75
C ALA A 84 10.92 -15.95 -9.96
N GLU A 85 10.86 -16.52 -11.17
CA GLU A 85 11.10 -15.77 -12.41
C GLU A 85 10.06 -14.66 -12.64
N LEU A 86 8.79 -14.99 -12.44
CA LEU A 86 7.71 -14.01 -12.55
C LEU A 86 7.86 -12.91 -11.53
N GLN A 87 8.19 -13.24 -10.28
CA GLN A 87 8.39 -12.28 -9.21
C GLN A 87 9.57 -11.34 -9.50
N ALA A 88 10.67 -11.85 -10.03
CA ALA A 88 11.83 -11.03 -10.39
C ALA A 88 11.49 -9.98 -11.47
N ASP A 89 10.78 -10.38 -12.50
CA ASP A 89 10.34 -9.48 -13.57
C ASP A 89 9.31 -8.46 -13.05
N LEU A 90 8.40 -8.88 -12.17
CA LEU A 90 7.43 -7.99 -11.51
C LEU A 90 8.13 -6.97 -10.61
N ASP A 91 9.12 -7.38 -9.84
CA ASP A 91 9.90 -6.50 -8.96
C ASP A 91 10.66 -5.44 -9.77
N GLN A 92 11.18 -5.81 -10.94
CA GLN A 92 11.80 -4.86 -11.85
C GLN A 92 10.80 -3.85 -12.41
N TRP A 93 9.63 -4.31 -12.83
CA TRP A 93 8.55 -3.45 -13.31
C TRP A 93 8.07 -2.49 -12.22
N LEU A 94 7.89 -2.98 -10.98
CA LEU A 94 7.51 -2.16 -9.82
C LEU A 94 8.54 -1.08 -9.50
N ARG A 95 9.83 -1.38 -9.60
CA ARG A 95 10.87 -0.36 -9.45
C ARG A 95 10.76 0.72 -10.52
N GLN A 96 10.59 0.36 -11.78
CA GLN A 96 10.37 1.34 -12.84
C GLN A 96 9.11 2.17 -12.62
N TYR A 97 8.02 1.54 -12.18
CA TYR A 97 6.77 2.22 -11.86
C TYR A 97 6.92 3.24 -10.73
N ASN A 98 7.63 2.89 -9.67
CA ASN A 98 7.76 3.73 -8.48
C ASN A 98 8.86 4.79 -8.58
N GLU A 99 9.98 4.49 -9.24
CA GLU A 99 11.19 5.31 -9.20
C GLU A 99 11.47 6.07 -10.49
N VAL A 100 10.96 5.61 -11.62
CA VAL A 100 11.27 6.18 -12.94
C VAL A 100 10.04 6.81 -13.60
N ARG A 101 8.89 6.13 -13.54
CA ARG A 101 7.66 6.60 -14.18
C ARG A 101 7.07 7.79 -13.44
N THR A 102 6.89 8.90 -14.15
CA THR A 102 6.19 10.06 -13.60
C THR A 102 4.68 9.94 -13.75
N HIS A 103 3.94 10.48 -12.79
CA HIS A 103 2.49 10.46 -12.76
C HIS A 103 1.92 11.88 -12.69
N GLN A 104 1.00 12.20 -13.61
CA GLN A 104 0.35 13.51 -13.68
C GLN A 104 -0.86 13.63 -12.74
N GLY A 105 -1.27 12.53 -12.11
CA GLY A 105 -2.43 12.49 -11.23
C GLY A 105 -2.23 13.31 -9.95
N ARG A 106 -3.34 13.50 -9.24
CA ARG A 106 -3.37 14.14 -7.93
C ARG A 106 -2.34 13.48 -7.00
N TRP A 107 -1.61 14.27 -6.24
CA TRP A 107 -0.54 13.96 -5.32
C TRP A 107 0.85 13.85 -5.94
N CYS A 108 1.01 13.29 -7.13
CA CYS A 108 2.32 13.19 -7.78
C CYS A 108 2.72 14.45 -8.55
N TYR A 109 1.78 15.08 -9.26
CA TYR A 109 2.00 16.32 -10.02
C TYR A 109 3.26 16.28 -10.91
N GLY A 110 3.43 15.21 -11.67
CA GLY A 110 4.58 15.02 -12.55
C GLY A 110 5.81 14.39 -11.89
N LYS A 111 5.75 14.03 -10.61
CA LYS A 111 6.80 13.28 -9.92
C LYS A 111 6.57 11.78 -10.00
N THR A 112 7.58 11.01 -9.64
CA THR A 112 7.43 9.57 -9.44
C THR A 112 6.72 9.29 -8.10
N PRO A 113 6.07 8.13 -7.93
CA PRO A 113 5.48 7.73 -6.65
C PRO A 113 6.50 7.74 -5.51
N MET A 114 7.71 7.23 -5.73
CA MET A 114 8.77 7.21 -4.72
C MET A 114 9.20 8.62 -4.33
N GLN A 115 9.41 9.52 -5.30
CA GLN A 115 9.75 10.91 -4.99
C GLN A 115 8.65 11.61 -4.21
N THR A 116 7.39 11.36 -4.57
CA THR A 116 6.22 11.90 -3.86
C THR A 116 6.17 11.40 -2.42
N PHE A 117 6.44 10.11 -2.19
CA PHE A 117 6.54 9.54 -0.87
C PHE A 117 7.64 10.21 -0.05
N LEU A 118 8.86 10.28 -0.57
CA LEU A 118 9.99 10.89 0.13
C LEU A 118 9.75 12.37 0.46
N ASP A 119 9.20 13.13 -0.46
CA ASP A 119 8.85 14.54 -0.25
C ASP A 119 7.77 14.74 0.82
N SER A 120 6.92 13.73 1.05
CA SER A 120 5.86 13.78 2.07
C SER A 120 6.31 13.39 3.47
N LEU A 121 7.49 12.77 3.64
CA LEU A 121 7.97 12.29 4.93
C LEU A 121 8.06 13.38 6.02
N PRO A 122 8.57 14.60 5.75
CA PRO A 122 8.63 15.65 6.76
C PRO A 122 7.24 16.00 7.32
N MET A 123 6.25 16.17 6.43
CA MET A 123 4.86 16.46 6.81
C MET A 123 4.22 15.31 7.59
N ALA A 124 4.50 14.07 7.21
CA ALA A 124 3.97 12.89 7.90
C ALA A 124 4.54 12.80 9.33
N ARG A 125 5.85 13.06 9.50
CA ARG A 125 6.49 13.09 10.82
C ARG A 125 5.94 14.18 11.72
N GLU A 126 5.70 15.37 11.20
CA GLU A 126 5.08 16.49 11.92
C GLU A 126 3.69 16.10 12.44
N LYS A 127 2.85 15.52 11.60
CA LYS A 127 1.52 15.06 11.99
C LYS A 127 1.52 13.93 13.03
N LEU A 128 2.52 13.06 13.01
CA LEU A 128 2.67 12.03 14.04
C LEU A 128 3.01 12.63 15.40
N ILE A 129 3.88 13.64 15.44
CA ILE A 129 4.23 14.37 16.67
C ILE A 129 3.00 15.05 17.25
N ASP A 130 2.19 15.71 16.41
CA ASP A 130 0.95 16.38 16.83
C ASP A 130 -0.07 15.40 17.43
N GLN A 131 -0.20 14.20 16.86
CA GLN A 131 -1.09 13.15 17.38
C GLN A 131 -0.63 12.60 18.73
N GLN A 132 0.67 12.47 18.95
CA GLN A 132 1.24 12.04 20.25
C GLN A 132 1.14 13.14 21.32
N SER A 133 1.02 14.39 20.91
CA SER A 133 0.93 15.55 21.80
C SER A 133 -0.49 15.85 22.26
N GLN A 134 -1.53 15.22 21.67
CA GLN A 134 -2.90 15.36 22.14
C GLN A 134 -3.11 14.46 23.37
N PRO A 135 -3.48 15.01 24.53
CA PRO A 135 -3.78 14.20 25.70
C PRO A 135 -4.97 13.29 25.38
N VAL A 136 -4.82 12.00 25.67
CA VAL A 136 -5.91 11.03 25.61
C VAL A 136 -7.05 11.61 26.48
N ALA A 137 -8.14 12.02 25.85
CA ALA A 137 -9.35 12.39 26.57
C ALA A 137 -9.85 11.11 27.25
N VAL A 138 -9.53 10.99 28.52
CA VAL A 138 -10.10 9.95 29.37
C VAL A 138 -11.58 10.27 29.48
N ALA A 139 -12.40 9.55 28.70
CA ALA A 139 -13.84 9.56 28.90
C ALA A 139 -14.14 8.91 30.24
N CYS A 140 -14.59 9.73 31.19
CA CYS A 140 -15.24 9.26 32.40
C CYS A 140 -16.57 8.59 32.08
#